data_59b9987a2919365bd1c91991ce3561ff
#
_entry.id   59b9987a2919365bd1c91991ce3561ff
#
_cell.length_a   1.000
_cell.length_b   1.000
_cell.length_c   1.000
_cell.angle_alpha   90.00
_cell.angle_beta   90.00
_cell.angle_gamma   90.00
#
_symmetry.space_group_name_H-M   'P 1'
#
loop_
_entity.id
_entity.type
_entity.pdbx_description
1 polymer ?
#
loop_
_entity_poly.entity_id
_entity_poly.type
_entity_poly.pdbx_seq_one_letter_code
_entity_poly.pdbx_strand_id
1 'polypeptide(L)'
;EFEEKPIVSSYNTISTGIYVVRRRLLIELIERAAQEGRHDFVNDILIRYKNLKRIYGYKTEDYWSNISDAEAYYRTNMAFLQPEIRNYFFRQEPGIKTKIDDLPPAKYNPGAEVKNSLVASGCIINGTVENSVLFKSVYVGNNCVIRNSVILNDVYIGDNTVIENCIVESRDTIRANSSYKG
;
A
#
# COMPACT_ATOMS: atom_id res chain seq x y z
N GLU A 1 21.49 -18.28 6.94
CA GLU A 1 21.31 -18.78 5.58
C GLU A 1 20.29 -17.92 4.87
N PHE A 2 20.40 -17.76 3.55
CA PHE A 2 19.49 -16.93 2.75
C PHE A 2 18.98 -17.77 1.57
N GLU A 3 17.66 -17.88 1.46
CA GLU A 3 16.97 -18.65 0.43
C GLU A 3 15.95 -17.75 -0.29
N GLU A 4 15.83 -17.87 -1.60
CA GLU A 4 14.84 -17.12 -2.39
C GLU A 4 13.63 -18.01 -2.68
N LYS A 5 12.46 -17.58 -2.22
CA LYS A 5 11.16 -18.23 -2.45
C LYS A 5 11.18 -19.76 -2.25
N PRO A 6 11.67 -20.28 -1.10
CA PRO A 6 11.70 -21.72 -0.86
C PRO A 6 10.26 -22.27 -0.79
N ILE A 7 10.05 -23.50 -1.28
CA ILE A 7 8.76 -24.18 -1.18
C ILE A 7 8.39 -24.41 0.29
N VAL A 8 9.38 -24.74 1.11
CA VAL A 8 9.25 -24.85 2.57
C VAL A 8 10.34 -24.01 3.19
N SER A 9 9.95 -22.99 3.94
CA SER A 9 10.91 -22.12 4.63
C SER A 9 11.44 -22.78 5.88
N SER A 10 12.76 -22.76 6.02
CA SER A 10 13.45 -23.23 7.25
C SER A 10 13.51 -22.15 8.34
N TYR A 11 13.12 -20.90 8.04
CA TYR A 11 13.26 -19.74 8.90
C TYR A 11 11.99 -18.90 8.95
N ASN A 12 11.77 -18.24 10.10
CA ASN A 12 10.65 -17.32 10.32
C ASN A 12 11.02 -15.84 10.01
N THR A 13 12.13 -15.60 9.31
CA THR A 13 12.62 -14.27 9.00
C THR A 13 12.53 -14.03 7.49
N ILE A 14 11.94 -12.91 7.11
CA ILE A 14 11.73 -12.53 5.71
C ILE A 14 12.64 -11.34 5.37
N SER A 15 13.19 -11.33 4.15
CA SER A 15 13.91 -10.15 3.63
C SER A 15 12.93 -9.04 3.28
N THR A 16 13.17 -7.84 3.80
CA THR A 16 12.36 -6.65 3.49
C THR A 16 12.65 -6.07 2.09
N GLY A 17 13.64 -6.62 1.37
CA GLY A 17 14.07 -6.10 0.07
C GLY A 17 14.89 -4.80 0.17
N ILE A 18 15.32 -4.41 1.35
CA ILE A 18 16.13 -3.20 1.58
C ILE A 18 17.59 -3.60 1.73
N TYR A 19 18.46 -3.04 0.90
CA TYR A 19 19.87 -3.38 0.86
C TYR A 19 20.75 -2.13 0.96
N VAL A 20 21.80 -2.22 1.78
CA VAL A 20 22.85 -1.19 1.88
C VAL A 20 24.14 -1.77 1.32
N VAL A 21 24.59 -1.26 0.18
CA VAL A 21 25.74 -1.78 -0.54
C VAL A 21 26.69 -0.63 -0.90
N ARG A 22 28.01 -0.89 -0.86
CA ARG A 22 29.00 0.06 -1.35
C ARG A 22 28.80 0.32 -2.85
N ARG A 23 28.64 1.58 -3.27
CA ARG A 23 28.37 1.94 -4.67
C ARG A 23 29.32 1.28 -5.67
N ARG A 24 30.63 1.33 -5.41
CA ARG A 24 31.63 0.72 -6.32
C ARG A 24 31.44 -0.79 -6.48
N LEU A 25 31.22 -1.49 -5.37
CA LEU A 25 30.97 -2.93 -5.36
C LEU A 25 29.68 -3.27 -6.10
N LEU A 26 28.61 -2.50 -5.90
CA LEU A 26 27.34 -2.72 -6.57
C LEU A 26 27.47 -2.58 -8.09
N ILE A 27 28.14 -1.52 -8.57
CA ILE A 27 28.39 -1.31 -10.00
C ILE A 27 29.16 -2.49 -10.59
N GLU A 28 30.30 -2.89 -9.96
CA GLU A 28 31.10 -4.03 -10.41
C GLU A 28 30.28 -5.33 -10.52
N LEU A 29 29.44 -5.61 -9.54
CA LEU A 29 28.62 -6.82 -9.52
C LEU A 29 27.52 -6.80 -10.59
N ILE A 30 26.88 -5.64 -10.80
CA ILE A 30 25.83 -5.47 -11.82
C ILE A 30 26.44 -5.58 -13.23
N GLU A 31 27.56 -4.91 -13.49
CA GLU A 31 28.24 -4.96 -14.80
C GLU A 31 28.68 -6.38 -15.14
N ARG A 32 29.24 -7.11 -14.18
CA ARG A 32 29.61 -8.51 -14.35
C ARG A 32 28.40 -9.40 -14.61
N ALA A 33 27.32 -9.24 -13.83
CA ALA A 33 26.10 -10.00 -14.02
C ALA A 33 25.48 -9.73 -15.41
N ALA A 34 25.46 -8.48 -15.86
CA ALA A 34 24.97 -8.10 -17.18
C ALA A 34 25.79 -8.73 -18.32
N GLN A 35 27.12 -8.76 -18.21
CA GLN A 35 28.00 -9.44 -19.19
C GLN A 35 27.75 -10.95 -19.30
N GLU A 36 27.30 -11.56 -18.20
CA GLU A 36 26.93 -12.97 -18.12
C GLU A 36 25.45 -13.25 -18.49
N GLY A 37 24.67 -12.21 -18.91
CA GLY A 37 23.24 -12.33 -19.22
C GLY A 37 22.37 -12.58 -18.00
N ARG A 38 22.78 -12.14 -16.81
CA ARG A 38 22.09 -12.34 -15.53
C ARG A 38 21.47 -11.03 -15.07
N HIS A 39 20.19 -11.08 -14.62
CA HIS A 39 19.40 -9.89 -14.35
C HIS A 39 18.65 -9.92 -13.00
N ASP A 40 18.76 -11.00 -12.23
CA ASP A 40 18.14 -11.12 -10.91
C ASP A 40 19.12 -10.72 -9.80
N PHE A 41 18.78 -9.65 -9.08
CA PHE A 41 19.66 -9.14 -8.01
C PHE A 41 19.82 -10.14 -6.86
N VAL A 42 18.76 -10.84 -6.50
CA VAL A 42 18.77 -11.77 -5.36
C VAL A 42 19.53 -13.04 -5.73
N ASN A 43 19.13 -13.72 -6.79
CA ASN A 43 19.74 -14.98 -7.20
C ASN A 43 21.15 -14.80 -7.74
N ASP A 44 21.35 -13.82 -8.62
CA ASP A 44 22.58 -13.66 -9.37
C ASP A 44 23.66 -12.87 -8.63
N ILE A 45 23.27 -12.06 -7.63
CA ILE A 45 24.21 -11.30 -6.83
C ILE A 45 24.22 -11.79 -5.37
N LEU A 46 23.13 -11.72 -4.63
CA LEU A 46 23.16 -12.02 -3.20
C LEU A 46 23.45 -13.51 -2.93
N ILE A 47 22.70 -14.42 -3.52
CA ILE A 47 22.86 -15.86 -3.29
C ILE A 47 24.19 -16.35 -3.84
N ARG A 48 24.54 -15.93 -5.06
CA ARG A 48 25.79 -16.34 -5.71
C ARG A 48 27.04 -15.92 -4.94
N TYR A 49 27.02 -14.71 -4.37
CA TYR A 49 28.19 -14.17 -3.68
C TYR A 49 28.12 -14.31 -2.16
N LYS A 50 27.10 -14.98 -1.60
CA LYS A 50 26.93 -15.11 -0.12
C LYS A 50 28.14 -15.69 0.60
N ASN A 51 28.87 -16.60 -0.02
CA ASN A 51 30.06 -17.23 0.56
C ASN A 51 31.39 -16.51 0.18
N LEU A 52 31.35 -15.61 -0.82
CA LEU A 52 32.52 -14.89 -1.34
C LEU A 52 32.62 -13.46 -0.82
N LYS A 53 31.51 -12.88 -0.41
CA LYS A 53 31.41 -11.52 0.12
C LYS A 53 30.85 -11.53 1.54
N ARG A 54 31.21 -10.53 2.33
CA ARG A 54 30.65 -10.34 3.68
C ARG A 54 29.26 -9.73 3.57
N ILE A 55 28.22 -10.56 3.70
CA ILE A 55 26.82 -10.15 3.69
C ILE A 55 26.28 -10.34 5.10
N TYR A 56 25.68 -9.30 5.66
CA TYR A 56 25.11 -9.30 7.00
C TYR A 56 23.61 -9.03 6.93
N GLY A 57 22.81 -9.76 7.71
CA GLY A 57 21.42 -9.45 7.93
C GLY A 57 21.28 -8.47 9.10
N TYR A 58 20.50 -7.42 8.91
CA TYR A 58 20.03 -6.54 9.97
C TYR A 58 18.57 -6.89 10.29
N LYS A 59 18.30 -7.31 11.51
CA LYS A 59 16.94 -7.62 11.95
C LYS A 59 16.29 -6.33 12.45
N THR A 60 15.15 -5.96 11.85
CA THR A 60 14.29 -4.88 12.36
C THR A 60 13.03 -5.48 12.98
N GLU A 61 12.49 -4.78 13.97
CA GLU A 61 11.21 -5.08 14.62
C GLU A 61 10.14 -4.05 14.22
N ASP A 62 10.49 -3.13 13.32
CA ASP A 62 9.61 -2.10 12.80
C ASP A 62 8.48 -2.70 11.96
N TYR A 63 7.40 -1.92 11.81
CA TYR A 63 6.30 -2.31 10.94
C TYR A 63 6.77 -2.46 9.49
N TRP A 64 6.47 -3.59 8.92
CA TRP A 64 6.74 -3.88 7.51
C TRP A 64 5.56 -4.68 6.92
N SER A 65 5.21 -4.41 5.67
CA SER A 65 4.20 -5.15 4.93
C SER A 65 4.64 -5.34 3.48
N ASN A 66 4.46 -6.53 2.95
CA ASN A 66 4.67 -6.82 1.54
C ASN A 66 3.37 -6.61 0.77
N ILE A 67 3.44 -5.86 -0.33
CA ILE A 67 2.31 -5.60 -1.23
C ILE A 67 2.56 -6.37 -2.53
N SER A 68 2.32 -7.68 -2.52
CA SER A 68 2.57 -8.57 -3.65
C SER A 68 1.35 -8.83 -4.53
N ASP A 69 0.17 -8.64 -3.99
CA ASP A 69 -1.11 -8.94 -4.63
C ASP A 69 -2.22 -8.00 -4.13
N ALA A 70 -3.40 -8.11 -4.73
CA ALA A 70 -4.54 -7.25 -4.40
C ALA A 70 -5.02 -7.44 -2.95
N GLU A 71 -4.96 -8.66 -2.43
CA GLU A 71 -5.35 -8.95 -1.04
C GLU A 71 -4.38 -8.30 -0.05
N ALA A 72 -3.07 -8.40 -0.29
CA ALA A 72 -2.05 -7.76 0.52
C ALA A 72 -2.16 -6.23 0.46
N TYR A 73 -2.47 -5.67 -0.73
CA TYR A 73 -2.76 -4.25 -0.90
C TYR A 73 -3.96 -3.82 -0.06
N TYR A 74 -5.07 -4.56 -0.15
CA TYR A 74 -6.27 -4.30 0.64
C TYR A 74 -5.98 -4.34 2.14
N ARG A 75 -5.40 -5.44 2.64
CA ARG A 75 -5.05 -5.60 4.06
C ARG A 75 -4.14 -4.49 4.57
N THR A 76 -3.14 -4.11 3.78
CA THR A 76 -2.20 -3.05 4.16
C THR A 76 -2.91 -1.70 4.26
N ASN A 77 -3.79 -1.35 3.31
CA ASN A 77 -4.57 -0.12 3.40
C ASN A 77 -5.50 -0.12 4.63
N MET A 78 -6.22 -1.22 4.86
CA MET A 78 -7.12 -1.34 6.00
C MET A 78 -6.38 -1.30 7.35
N ALA A 79 -5.13 -1.76 7.40
CA ALA A 79 -4.30 -1.69 8.60
C ALA A 79 -4.07 -0.23 9.05
N PHE A 80 -4.06 0.74 8.14
CA PHE A 80 -3.96 2.16 8.49
C PHE A 80 -5.20 2.71 9.25
N LEU A 81 -6.29 1.97 9.33
CA LEU A 81 -7.41 2.31 10.22
C LEU A 81 -7.03 2.13 11.70
N GLN A 82 -5.98 1.37 12.02
CA GLN A 82 -5.45 1.21 13.37
C GLN A 82 -4.60 2.42 13.75
N PRO A 83 -4.88 3.07 14.91
CA PRO A 83 -4.15 4.26 15.35
C PRO A 83 -2.64 4.04 15.51
N GLU A 84 -2.22 2.86 15.96
CA GLU A 84 -0.83 2.50 16.19
C GLU A 84 -0.03 2.56 14.89
N ILE A 85 -0.57 1.98 13.82
CA ILE A 85 0.07 1.97 12.50
C ILE A 85 0.12 3.38 11.90
N ARG A 86 -0.99 4.14 12.00
CA ARG A 86 -0.99 5.55 11.56
C ARG A 86 0.04 6.39 12.29
N ASN A 87 0.12 6.24 13.60
CA ASN A 87 1.05 7.00 14.42
C ASN A 87 2.49 6.64 14.08
N TYR A 88 2.78 5.36 13.84
CA TYR A 88 4.10 4.91 13.40
C TYR A 88 4.54 5.63 12.11
N PHE A 89 3.66 5.77 11.11
CA PHE A 89 4.04 6.36 9.83
C PHE A 89 3.96 7.89 9.79
N PHE A 90 2.99 8.49 10.48
CA PHE A 90 2.68 9.92 10.28
C PHE A 90 3.09 10.83 11.44
N ARG A 91 3.50 10.26 12.57
CA ARG A 91 3.91 11.05 13.75
C ARG A 91 5.37 10.87 14.16
N GLN A 92 6.14 10.06 13.42
CA GLN A 92 7.57 9.90 13.69
C GLN A 92 8.40 11.05 13.09
N GLU A 93 9.52 11.34 13.72
CA GLU A 93 10.54 12.27 13.23
C GLU A 93 11.79 11.48 12.80
N PRO A 94 12.34 11.68 11.61
CA PRO A 94 11.83 12.58 10.55
C PRO A 94 10.59 12.01 9.86
N GLY A 95 9.61 12.87 9.55
CA GLY A 95 8.39 12.49 8.86
C GLY A 95 8.63 11.96 7.43
N ILE A 96 7.73 11.08 6.98
CA ILE A 96 7.77 10.56 5.61
C ILE A 96 7.46 11.70 4.63
N LYS A 97 8.37 11.96 3.69
CA LYS A 97 8.18 12.96 2.63
C LYS A 97 7.44 12.33 1.47
N THR A 98 6.25 12.82 1.18
CA THR A 98 5.44 12.41 0.04
C THR A 98 5.06 13.61 -0.81
N LYS A 99 4.55 13.36 -2.02
CA LYS A 99 3.99 14.42 -2.86
C LYS A 99 2.74 14.98 -2.19
N ILE A 100 2.71 16.27 -1.96
CA ILE A 100 1.55 17.01 -1.45
C ILE A 100 0.85 17.66 -2.64
N ASP A 101 -0.45 17.38 -2.77
CA ASP A 101 -1.31 18.05 -3.74
C ASP A 101 -2.10 19.13 -3.00
N ASP A 102 -2.21 20.31 -3.63
CA ASP A 102 -2.99 21.43 -3.10
C ASP A 102 -4.49 21.21 -3.41
N LEU A 103 -5.14 20.41 -2.58
CA LEU A 103 -6.55 20.07 -2.68
C LEU A 103 -7.32 20.63 -1.48
N PRO A 104 -8.60 21.01 -1.67
CA PRO A 104 -9.44 21.46 -0.55
C PRO A 104 -9.62 20.33 0.48
N PRO A 105 -9.93 20.65 1.75
CA PRO A 105 -10.32 19.66 2.72
C PRO A 105 -11.52 18.81 2.25
N ALA A 106 -11.65 17.60 2.79
CA ALA A 106 -12.83 16.78 2.53
C ALA A 106 -14.10 17.50 3.01
N LYS A 107 -15.15 17.44 2.18
CA LYS A 107 -16.46 18.03 2.48
C LYS A 107 -17.46 16.95 2.84
N TYR A 108 -18.12 17.13 3.96
CA TYR A 108 -19.19 16.25 4.44
C TYR A 108 -20.51 17.05 4.34
N ASN A 109 -21.42 16.60 3.50
CA ASN A 109 -22.72 17.26 3.32
C ASN A 109 -23.73 16.79 4.40
N PRO A 110 -24.82 17.52 4.62
CA PRO A 110 -25.85 17.10 5.58
C PRO A 110 -26.36 15.69 5.31
N GLY A 111 -26.38 14.85 6.35
CA GLY A 111 -26.75 13.43 6.24
C GLY A 111 -25.59 12.48 5.94
N ALA A 112 -24.39 12.97 5.72
CA ALA A 112 -23.22 12.11 5.61
C ALA A 112 -22.83 11.51 6.97
N GLU A 113 -22.57 10.22 7.00
CA GLU A 113 -22.07 9.50 8.19
C GLU A 113 -20.74 8.85 7.89
N VAL A 114 -19.72 9.19 8.67
CA VAL A 114 -18.38 8.61 8.49
C VAL A 114 -17.89 8.03 9.81
N LYS A 115 -17.58 6.72 9.82
CA LYS A 115 -17.11 6.00 11.00
C LYS A 115 -15.84 5.22 10.68
N ASN A 116 -14.87 5.29 11.59
CA ASN A 116 -13.61 4.53 11.52
C ASN A 116 -13.01 4.48 10.10
N SER A 117 -12.89 5.63 9.44
CA SER A 117 -12.47 5.70 8.04
C SER A 117 -11.41 6.77 7.84
N LEU A 118 -10.55 6.57 6.86
CA LEU A 118 -9.60 7.58 6.38
C LEU A 118 -10.17 8.22 5.12
N VAL A 119 -10.29 9.54 5.12
CA VAL A 119 -10.80 10.31 3.99
C VAL A 119 -9.78 11.37 3.62
N ALA A 120 -9.23 11.28 2.42
CA ALA A 120 -8.22 12.20 1.94
C ALA A 120 -8.82 13.52 1.42
N SER A 121 -7.96 14.49 1.12
CA SER A 121 -8.33 15.82 0.64
C SER A 121 -9.13 15.75 -0.68
N GLY A 122 -10.00 16.73 -0.89
CA GLY A 122 -10.81 16.87 -2.10
C GLY A 122 -12.03 15.95 -2.17
N CYS A 123 -12.25 15.07 -1.19
CA CYS A 123 -13.43 14.20 -1.16
C CYS A 123 -14.72 14.98 -0.88
N ILE A 124 -15.83 14.52 -1.45
CA ILE A 124 -17.19 15.01 -1.17
C ILE A 124 -18.06 13.80 -0.78
N ILE A 125 -18.59 13.82 0.43
CA ILE A 125 -19.33 12.69 0.99
C ILE A 125 -20.78 13.11 1.25
N ASN A 126 -21.73 12.37 0.63
CA ASN A 126 -23.18 12.55 0.86
C ASN A 126 -23.84 11.29 1.44
N GLY A 127 -23.12 10.21 1.59
CA GLY A 127 -23.61 8.91 2.07
C GLY A 127 -22.91 8.44 3.34
N THR A 128 -23.00 7.14 3.60
CA THR A 128 -22.37 6.45 4.72
C THR A 128 -21.06 5.81 4.31
N VAL A 129 -20.00 6.05 5.09
CA VAL A 129 -18.67 5.46 4.90
C VAL A 129 -18.21 4.85 6.23
N GLU A 130 -17.98 3.56 6.25
CA GLU A 130 -17.61 2.82 7.46
C GLU A 130 -16.41 1.89 7.19
N ASN A 131 -15.45 1.87 8.12
CA ASN A 131 -14.26 1.02 8.06
C ASN A 131 -13.59 1.06 6.67
N SER A 132 -13.41 2.23 6.08
CA SER A 132 -12.97 2.35 4.69
C SER A 132 -11.87 3.39 4.53
N VAL A 133 -11.11 3.26 3.45
CA VAL A 133 -10.04 4.19 3.07
C VAL A 133 -10.40 4.84 1.75
N LEU A 134 -10.66 6.14 1.74
CA LEU A 134 -10.95 6.95 0.56
C LEU A 134 -9.74 7.82 0.23
N PHE A 135 -9.21 7.64 -0.95
CA PHE A 135 -8.12 8.44 -1.48
C PHE A 135 -8.63 9.80 -1.96
N LYS A 136 -7.77 10.59 -2.62
CA LYS A 136 -8.05 11.97 -2.99
C LYS A 136 -9.19 12.10 -4.00
N SER A 137 -9.97 13.18 -3.89
CA SER A 137 -11.00 13.58 -4.86
C SER A 137 -12.09 12.52 -5.10
N VAL A 138 -12.43 11.72 -4.11
CA VAL A 138 -13.53 10.74 -4.23
C VAL A 138 -14.86 11.45 -3.99
N TYR A 139 -15.81 11.24 -4.90
CA TYR A 139 -17.20 11.66 -4.74
C TYR A 139 -18.07 10.48 -4.33
N VAL A 140 -18.77 10.61 -3.21
CA VAL A 140 -19.75 9.63 -2.73
C VAL A 140 -21.14 10.25 -2.81
N GLY A 141 -22.01 9.67 -3.64
CA GLY A 141 -23.38 10.12 -3.88
C GLY A 141 -24.31 9.96 -2.67
N ASN A 142 -25.54 10.43 -2.83
CA ASN A 142 -26.59 10.36 -1.81
C ASN A 142 -27.02 8.90 -1.58
N ASN A 143 -27.36 8.55 -0.35
CA ASN A 143 -27.80 7.21 0.07
C ASN A 143 -26.81 6.10 -0.31
N CYS A 144 -25.55 6.43 -0.56
CA CYS A 144 -24.50 5.43 -0.76
C CYS A 144 -24.08 4.82 0.56
N VAL A 145 -23.68 3.55 0.51
CA VAL A 145 -23.11 2.83 1.66
C VAL A 145 -21.80 2.19 1.23
N ILE A 146 -20.70 2.65 1.81
CA ILE A 146 -19.35 2.12 1.55
C ILE A 146 -18.85 1.50 2.84
N ARG A 147 -18.55 0.19 2.82
CA ARG A 147 -18.03 -0.54 3.99
C ARG A 147 -16.81 -1.36 3.64
N ASN A 148 -15.88 -1.42 4.58
CA ASN A 148 -14.69 -2.27 4.48
C ASN A 148 -14.04 -2.17 3.09
N SER A 149 -13.89 -0.98 2.54
CA SER A 149 -13.48 -0.82 1.14
C SER A 149 -12.35 0.19 1.00
N VAL A 150 -11.56 0.01 -0.05
CA VAL A 150 -10.49 0.93 -0.46
C VAL A 150 -10.89 1.57 -1.77
N ILE A 151 -11.13 2.88 -1.76
CA ILE A 151 -11.53 3.64 -2.94
C ILE A 151 -10.35 4.53 -3.35
N LEU A 152 -9.80 4.30 -4.54
CA LEU A 152 -8.64 5.03 -5.00
C LEU A 152 -8.99 6.44 -5.53
N ASN A 153 -8.00 7.15 -6.09
CA ASN A 153 -8.14 8.56 -6.44
C ASN A 153 -9.17 8.82 -7.54
N ASP A 154 -9.84 9.97 -7.47
CA ASP A 154 -10.68 10.52 -8.52
C ASP A 154 -11.85 9.58 -8.91
N VAL A 155 -12.38 8.80 -7.95
CA VAL A 155 -13.52 7.91 -8.18
C VAL A 155 -14.82 8.67 -7.95
N TYR A 156 -15.78 8.50 -8.90
CA TYR A 156 -17.13 9.00 -8.78
C TYR A 156 -18.10 7.84 -8.47
N ILE A 157 -18.82 7.92 -7.36
CA ILE A 157 -19.81 6.93 -6.93
C ILE A 157 -21.20 7.57 -6.99
N GLY A 158 -22.04 7.09 -7.93
CA GLY A 158 -23.39 7.57 -8.13
C GLY A 158 -24.35 7.19 -6.99
N ASP A 159 -25.46 7.89 -6.88
CA ASP A 159 -26.43 7.76 -5.81
C ASP A 159 -26.97 6.33 -5.61
N ASN A 160 -27.40 6.00 -4.40
CA ASN A 160 -28.00 4.71 -4.01
C ASN A 160 -27.10 3.51 -4.30
N THR A 161 -25.80 3.65 -4.18
CA THR A 161 -24.79 2.61 -4.46
C THR A 161 -24.29 1.98 -3.19
N VAL A 162 -24.14 0.65 -3.19
CA VAL A 162 -23.55 -0.11 -2.08
C VAL A 162 -22.24 -0.75 -2.53
N ILE A 163 -21.17 -0.52 -1.79
CA ILE A 163 -19.84 -1.08 -2.02
C ILE A 163 -19.33 -1.70 -0.73
N GLU A 164 -19.08 -3.01 -0.72
CA GLU A 164 -18.62 -3.75 0.46
C GLU A 164 -17.45 -4.66 0.12
N ASN A 165 -16.38 -4.61 0.93
CA ASN A 165 -15.18 -5.44 0.82
C ASN A 165 -14.47 -5.34 -0.56
N CYS A 166 -14.45 -4.16 -1.16
CA CYS A 166 -13.94 -3.95 -2.51
C CYS A 166 -12.71 -3.03 -2.52
N ILE A 167 -11.92 -3.18 -3.58
CA ILE A 167 -10.98 -2.15 -4.04
C ILE A 167 -11.57 -1.55 -5.31
N VAL A 168 -11.72 -0.23 -5.37
CA VAL A 168 -12.16 0.50 -6.57
C VAL A 168 -10.98 1.27 -7.14
N GLU A 169 -10.67 1.03 -8.41
CA GLU A 169 -9.53 1.64 -9.09
C GLU A 169 -9.69 3.14 -9.30
N SER A 170 -8.55 3.82 -9.49
CA SER A 170 -8.53 5.25 -9.69
C SER A 170 -9.24 5.65 -10.99
N ARG A 171 -9.92 6.81 -10.94
CA ARG A 171 -10.64 7.41 -12.08
C ARG A 171 -11.79 6.58 -12.61
N ASP A 172 -12.32 5.70 -11.79
CA ASP A 172 -13.50 4.91 -12.15
C ASP A 172 -14.80 5.69 -11.86
N THR A 173 -15.86 5.32 -12.59
CA THR A 173 -17.20 5.88 -12.44
C THR A 173 -18.18 4.76 -12.15
N ILE A 174 -18.58 4.65 -10.90
CA ILE A 174 -19.60 3.72 -10.44
C ILE A 174 -20.99 4.33 -10.69
N ARG A 175 -21.82 3.64 -11.46
CA ARG A 175 -23.17 4.12 -11.78
C ARG A 175 -24.09 4.09 -10.57
N ALA A 176 -25.06 4.99 -10.55
CA ALA A 176 -26.10 5.00 -9.53
C ALA A 176 -26.89 3.69 -9.49
N ASN A 177 -27.48 3.38 -8.33
CA ASN A 177 -28.29 2.19 -8.10
C ASN A 177 -27.54 0.86 -8.32
N SER A 178 -26.26 0.83 -8.00
CA SER A 178 -25.39 -0.33 -8.16
C SER A 178 -25.06 -0.97 -6.83
N SER A 179 -24.70 -2.26 -6.82
CA SER A 179 -24.26 -2.98 -5.63
C SER A 179 -23.09 -3.89 -5.99
N TYR A 180 -21.97 -3.73 -5.25
CA TYR A 180 -20.77 -4.50 -5.41
C TYR A 180 -20.35 -5.08 -4.06
N LYS A 181 -20.08 -6.38 -4.04
CA LYS A 181 -19.60 -7.10 -2.83
C LYS A 181 -18.45 -8.01 -3.23
N GLY A 182 -17.32 -7.85 -2.57
CA GLY A 182 -16.13 -8.68 -2.68
C GLY A 182 -16.02 -9.71 -1.56
#